data_202ce9fa65bd3fa013ff552ee1e5c332
#
_entry.id   202ce9fa65bd3fa013ff552ee1e5c332
#
_cell.length_a   1.000
_cell.length_b   1.000
_cell.length_c   1.000
_cell.angle_alpha   90.00
_cell.angle_beta   90.00
_cell.angle_gamma   90.00
#
_symmetry.space_group_name_H-M   'P 1'
#
loop_
_entity.id
_entity.type
_entity.pdbx_description
1 polymer ?
#
loop_
_entity_poly.entity_id
_entity_poly.type
_entity_poly.pdbx_seq_one_letter_code
_entity_poly.pdbx_strand_id
1 'polypeptide(L)'
;MAKLLGQTIKKIRTAKQTLRGVVLYEGPSELDGKPIVVVATFNSVNDKTGNMVQTWIIRSDMHPLEAIETKQDSTICGNCPHKQSIGGACYVNVGQAPAAVYRSYIKGIYPQFNLADHGHLFAGRKVRLGAYGDPAASPFKVMEQVTKLCVSHTGYTHQVAHKGFDTRYTSLCMVSADSPKQAIKYQKLGYKTFRVAMAGDSLADDELECLADSEGLQCIDCGLCDGSKRNIAITVHGSKASKFKSSLIPTLQVA
;
A
#
# COMPACT_ATOMS: atom_id res chain seq x y z
N MET A 1 45.14 -31.02 -6.03
CA MET A 1 44.36 -30.07 -6.86
C MET A 1 42.83 -30.26 -6.80
N ALA A 2 42.27 -31.45 -6.79
CA ALA A 2 40.81 -31.69 -6.77
C ALA A 2 40.06 -31.16 -5.52
N LYS A 3 40.69 -31.12 -4.35
CA LYS A 3 40.08 -30.62 -3.11
C LYS A 3 39.87 -29.09 -3.10
N LEU A 4 40.73 -28.30 -3.76
CA LEU A 4 40.59 -26.85 -3.87
C LEU A 4 39.47 -26.44 -4.84
N LEU A 5 39.34 -27.18 -5.96
CA LEU A 5 38.23 -26.96 -6.93
C LEU A 5 36.86 -27.24 -6.32
N GLY A 6 36.73 -28.28 -5.51
CA GLY A 6 35.47 -28.58 -4.79
C GLY A 6 35.03 -27.56 -3.76
N GLN A 7 35.98 -26.90 -3.08
CA GLN A 7 35.68 -25.83 -2.14
C GLN A 7 35.29 -24.51 -2.82
N THR A 8 35.90 -24.20 -3.97
CA THR A 8 35.56 -23.04 -4.81
C THR A 8 34.17 -23.17 -5.43
N ILE A 9 33.82 -24.36 -5.92
CA ILE A 9 32.49 -24.64 -6.51
C ILE A 9 31.39 -24.59 -5.42
N LYS A 10 31.65 -25.06 -4.18
CA LYS A 10 30.70 -24.93 -3.07
C LYS A 10 30.45 -23.47 -2.67
N LYS A 11 31.51 -22.62 -2.66
CA LYS A 11 31.36 -21.18 -2.37
C LYS A 11 30.55 -20.43 -3.46
N ILE A 12 30.68 -20.82 -4.71
CA ILE A 12 29.93 -20.21 -5.82
C ILE A 12 28.45 -20.64 -5.81
N ARG A 13 28.11 -21.84 -5.34
CA ARG A 13 26.71 -22.30 -5.20
C ARG A 13 25.94 -21.70 -4.03
N THR A 14 26.61 -21.14 -3.01
CA THR A 14 25.95 -20.55 -1.82
C THR A 14 25.62 -19.06 -1.97
N ALA A 15 25.95 -18.40 -3.08
CA ALA A 15 25.79 -16.95 -3.26
C ALA A 15 24.70 -16.53 -4.26
N LYS A 16 23.66 -17.34 -4.48
CA LYS A 16 22.39 -16.79 -4.99
C LYS A 16 21.58 -16.33 -3.78
N GLN A 17 22.04 -15.27 -3.14
CA GLN A 17 21.22 -14.55 -2.18
C GLN A 17 20.01 -14.02 -2.97
N THR A 18 18.85 -14.64 -2.77
CA THR A 18 17.61 -14.22 -3.44
C THR A 18 17.37 -12.77 -3.05
N LEU A 19 17.36 -11.87 -4.04
CA LEU A 19 17.14 -10.45 -3.82
C LEU A 19 15.80 -10.26 -3.11
N ARG A 20 15.81 -9.62 -1.93
CA ARG A 20 14.63 -9.48 -1.07
C ARG A 20 13.74 -8.32 -1.47
N GLY A 21 14.31 -7.32 -2.13
CA GLY A 21 13.62 -6.11 -2.56
C GLY A 21 14.54 -5.15 -3.29
N VAL A 22 13.98 -4.07 -3.80
CA VAL A 22 14.69 -3.00 -4.51
C VAL A 22 14.12 -1.64 -4.10
N VAL A 23 14.95 -0.60 -4.14
CA VAL A 23 14.52 0.79 -4.02
C VAL A 23 14.00 1.25 -5.37
N LEU A 24 12.72 1.59 -5.44
CA LEU A 24 12.06 2.08 -6.64
C LEU A 24 12.23 3.59 -6.82
N TYR A 25 12.27 4.31 -5.72
CA TYR A 25 12.36 5.77 -5.70
C TYR A 25 12.95 6.24 -4.36
N GLU A 26 13.75 7.27 -4.40
CA GLU A 26 14.22 8.02 -3.25
C GLU A 26 14.22 9.50 -3.62
N GLY A 27 13.51 10.31 -2.85
CA GLY A 27 13.36 11.74 -3.14
C GLY A 27 12.24 12.38 -2.32
N PRO A 28 11.77 13.58 -2.73
CA PRO A 28 10.73 14.30 -2.03
C PRO A 28 9.36 13.60 -2.16
N SER A 29 8.56 13.67 -1.11
CA SER A 29 7.14 13.30 -1.12
C SER A 29 6.34 14.30 -1.95
N GLU A 30 5.44 13.81 -2.80
CA GLU A 30 4.48 14.66 -3.53
C GLU A 30 3.45 15.34 -2.59
N LEU A 31 3.37 14.90 -1.32
CA LEU A 31 2.42 15.44 -0.37
C LEU A 31 2.96 16.67 0.39
N ASP A 32 4.24 16.71 0.73
CA ASP A 32 4.80 17.80 1.55
C ASP A 32 6.27 18.12 1.26
N GLY A 33 6.88 17.49 0.24
CA GLY A 33 8.27 17.72 -0.18
C GLY A 33 9.34 17.10 0.72
N LYS A 34 8.97 16.46 1.82
CA LYS A 34 9.95 15.83 2.72
C LYS A 34 10.47 14.50 2.17
N PRO A 35 11.66 14.03 2.63
CA PRO A 35 12.31 12.89 2.03
C PRO A 35 11.57 11.58 2.32
N ILE A 36 11.35 10.79 1.26
CA ILE A 36 10.77 9.44 1.31
C ILE A 36 11.61 8.45 0.51
N VAL A 37 11.39 7.18 0.78
CA VAL A 37 11.85 6.07 -0.07
C VAL A 37 10.67 5.14 -0.37
N VAL A 38 10.61 4.66 -1.61
CA VAL A 38 9.68 3.62 -2.05
C VAL A 38 10.47 2.34 -2.28
N VAL A 39 10.13 1.28 -1.54
CA VAL A 39 10.78 -0.02 -1.64
C VAL A 39 9.78 -1.06 -2.12
N ALA A 40 10.14 -1.86 -3.11
CA ALA A 40 9.41 -3.10 -3.44
C ALA A 40 10.07 -4.29 -2.75
N THR A 41 9.26 -5.18 -2.13
CA THR A 41 9.74 -6.44 -1.54
C THR A 41 9.09 -7.64 -2.20
N PHE A 42 9.86 -8.72 -2.39
CA PHE A 42 9.46 -9.87 -3.20
C PHE A 42 9.02 -11.09 -2.40
N ASN A 43 9.36 -11.17 -1.13
CA ASN A 43 9.15 -12.35 -0.28
C ASN A 43 8.23 -12.04 0.92
N SER A 44 7.26 -11.15 0.73
CA SER A 44 6.27 -10.85 1.76
C SER A 44 5.10 -11.82 1.62
N VAL A 45 4.87 -12.63 2.65
CA VAL A 45 3.66 -13.44 2.76
C VAL A 45 2.71 -12.72 3.71
N ASN A 46 1.48 -12.52 3.27
CA ASN A 46 0.44 -11.88 4.07
C ASN A 46 -0.88 -12.64 3.85
N ASP A 47 -1.57 -12.97 4.92
CA ASP A 47 -2.78 -13.81 4.90
C ASP A 47 -3.87 -13.26 3.98
N LYS A 48 -4.01 -11.92 3.90
CA LYS A 48 -5.01 -11.28 3.02
C LYS A 48 -4.54 -11.11 1.58
N THR A 49 -3.28 -10.75 1.37
CA THR A 49 -2.79 -10.40 0.03
C THR A 49 -2.11 -11.55 -0.69
N GLY A 50 -1.77 -12.62 0.03
CA GLY A 50 -0.98 -13.72 -0.50
C GLY A 50 0.45 -13.28 -0.84
N ASN A 51 1.06 -13.94 -1.82
CA ASN A 51 2.45 -13.69 -2.24
C ASN A 51 2.56 -12.56 -3.29
N MET A 52 1.84 -11.46 -3.10
CA MET A 52 2.00 -10.27 -3.94
C MET A 52 3.34 -9.57 -3.65
N VAL A 53 3.91 -8.93 -4.66
CA VAL A 53 4.96 -7.91 -4.44
C VAL A 53 4.34 -6.80 -3.59
N GLN A 54 5.03 -6.35 -2.54
CA GLN A 54 4.54 -5.28 -1.68
C GLN A 54 5.37 -4.03 -1.92
N THR A 55 4.75 -2.87 -2.14
CA THR A 55 5.45 -1.59 -2.12
C THR A 55 5.25 -0.89 -0.78
N TRP A 56 6.31 -0.29 -0.28
CA TRP A 56 6.37 0.39 1.01
C TRP A 56 6.82 1.82 0.77
N ILE A 57 6.03 2.78 1.19
CA ILE A 57 6.39 4.19 1.18
C ILE A 57 6.69 4.58 2.62
N ILE A 58 7.92 4.96 2.89
CA ILE A 58 8.40 5.32 4.24
C ILE A 58 9.25 6.57 4.19
N ARG A 59 9.40 7.26 5.32
CA ARG A 59 10.41 8.32 5.44
C ARG A 59 11.78 7.71 5.25
N SER A 60 12.65 8.35 4.46
CA SER A 60 14.03 7.85 4.26
C SER A 60 14.96 8.28 5.39
N ASP A 61 14.65 9.36 6.08
CA ASP A 61 15.44 10.00 7.13
C ASP A 61 14.96 9.71 8.56
N MET A 62 13.88 8.92 8.74
CA MET A 62 13.25 8.73 10.04
C MET A 62 12.64 7.34 10.19
N HIS A 63 12.82 6.72 11.36
CA HIS A 63 12.22 5.42 11.64
C HIS A 63 10.68 5.50 11.64
N PRO A 64 9.94 4.51 11.08
CA PRO A 64 8.48 4.58 10.98
C PRO A 64 7.73 4.79 12.31
N LEU A 65 8.21 4.24 13.43
CA LEU A 65 7.60 4.49 14.74
C LEU A 65 7.87 5.93 15.20
N GLU A 66 9.06 6.45 15.01
CA GLU A 66 9.39 7.84 15.31
C GLU A 66 8.53 8.81 14.47
N ALA A 67 8.30 8.50 13.19
CA ALA A 67 7.42 9.29 12.34
C ALA A 67 5.98 9.36 12.89
N ILE A 68 5.48 8.29 13.52
CA ILE A 68 4.18 8.30 14.20
C ILE A 68 4.24 9.15 15.47
N GLU A 69 5.21 8.94 16.33
CA GLU A 69 5.38 9.64 17.61
C GLU A 69 5.49 11.15 17.42
N THR A 70 6.25 11.56 16.38
CA THR A 70 6.47 12.97 16.05
C THR A 70 5.45 13.55 15.07
N LYS A 71 4.39 12.79 14.70
CA LYS A 71 3.33 13.16 13.74
C LYS A 71 3.88 13.49 12.34
N GLN A 72 5.02 12.92 11.98
CA GLN A 72 5.65 13.08 10.67
C GLN A 72 5.20 12.00 9.65
N ASP A 73 4.33 11.08 10.04
CA ASP A 73 3.69 10.10 9.14
C ASP A 73 2.78 10.75 8.10
N SER A 74 2.44 12.03 8.25
CA SER A 74 1.73 12.83 7.24
C SER A 74 2.49 12.91 5.92
N THR A 75 3.81 12.83 5.92
CA THR A 75 4.66 12.82 4.73
C THR A 75 4.33 11.64 3.79
N ILE A 76 3.89 10.53 4.34
CA ILE A 76 3.59 9.30 3.60
C ILE A 76 2.10 8.93 3.61
N CYS A 77 1.32 9.48 4.53
CA CYS A 77 -0.10 9.18 4.69
C CYS A 77 -1.00 10.40 4.44
N GLY A 78 -0.43 11.59 4.27
CA GLY A 78 -1.15 12.83 3.97
C GLY A 78 -2.34 13.09 4.90
N ASN A 79 -3.50 13.27 4.27
CA ASN A 79 -4.77 13.57 4.95
C ASN A 79 -5.56 12.32 5.37
N CYS A 80 -4.97 11.12 5.32
CA CYS A 80 -5.66 9.90 5.75
C CYS A 80 -6.16 10.04 7.21
N PRO A 81 -7.48 9.90 7.47
CA PRO A 81 -8.04 10.04 8.81
C PRO A 81 -7.69 8.87 9.72
N HIS A 82 -7.20 7.77 9.14
CA HIS A 82 -6.87 6.55 9.87
C HIS A 82 -5.42 6.46 10.33
N LYS A 83 -4.56 7.44 10.00
CA LYS A 83 -3.14 7.38 10.39
C LYS A 83 -2.96 7.32 11.91
N GLN A 84 -1.91 6.60 12.34
CA GLN A 84 -1.74 6.25 13.75
C GLN A 84 -1.34 7.45 14.61
N SER A 85 -0.64 8.42 14.06
CA SER A 85 -0.20 9.64 14.77
C SER A 85 -1.33 10.51 15.32
N ILE A 86 -2.54 10.35 14.79
CA ILE A 86 -3.76 11.04 15.27
C ILE A 86 -4.73 10.08 15.98
N GLY A 87 -4.27 8.87 16.35
CA GLY A 87 -5.09 7.87 17.02
C GLY A 87 -6.07 7.13 16.11
N GLY A 88 -5.88 7.21 14.80
CA GLY A 88 -6.76 6.60 13.80
C GLY A 88 -6.75 5.07 13.79
N ALA A 89 -7.65 4.50 12.98
CA ALA A 89 -7.93 3.07 12.93
C ALA A 89 -6.97 2.27 12.02
N CYS A 90 -5.89 2.86 11.49
CA CYS A 90 -4.94 2.15 10.64
C CYS A 90 -4.45 0.86 11.31
N TYR A 91 -4.73 -0.27 10.69
CA TYR A 91 -4.43 -1.61 11.22
C TYR A 91 -2.98 -2.05 10.96
N VAL A 92 -2.21 -1.32 10.17
CA VAL A 92 -0.81 -1.68 9.87
C VAL A 92 0.02 -1.74 11.16
N ASN A 93 0.65 -2.88 11.40
CA ASN A 93 1.59 -3.00 12.51
C ASN A 93 2.95 -2.40 12.11
N VAL A 94 3.13 -1.12 12.40
CA VAL A 94 4.29 -0.35 11.95
C VAL A 94 5.60 -0.82 12.58
N GLY A 95 5.55 -1.37 13.79
CA GLY A 95 6.71 -1.96 14.46
C GLY A 95 7.24 -3.26 13.83
N GLN A 96 6.47 -3.90 12.96
CA GLN A 96 6.83 -5.14 12.27
C GLN A 96 7.39 -4.88 10.86
N ALA A 97 6.58 -5.11 9.83
CA ALA A 97 7.05 -5.07 8.45
C ALA A 97 7.59 -3.70 8.02
N PRO A 98 6.91 -2.55 8.26
CA PRO A 98 7.46 -1.24 7.90
C PRO A 98 8.81 -0.95 8.57
N ALA A 99 8.93 -1.25 9.87
CA ALA A 99 10.20 -1.08 10.60
C ALA A 99 11.30 -2.02 10.08
N ALA A 100 10.97 -3.26 9.69
CA ALA A 100 11.93 -4.20 9.11
C ALA A 100 12.42 -3.73 7.72
N VAL A 101 11.52 -3.21 6.89
CA VAL A 101 11.86 -2.62 5.58
C VAL A 101 12.78 -1.41 5.78
N TYR A 102 12.44 -0.50 6.68
CA TYR A 102 13.29 0.64 7.00
C TYR A 102 14.70 0.23 7.44
N ARG A 103 14.80 -0.70 8.40
CA ARG A 103 16.11 -1.20 8.86
C ARG A 103 16.93 -1.83 7.74
N SER A 104 16.29 -2.53 6.81
CA SER A 104 16.96 -3.13 5.66
C SER A 104 17.41 -2.07 4.66
N TYR A 105 16.59 -1.04 4.44
CA TYR A 105 16.95 0.11 3.60
C TYR A 105 18.17 0.84 4.16
N ILE A 106 18.17 1.23 5.42
CA ILE A 106 19.32 1.93 6.07
C ILE A 106 20.62 1.10 6.03
N LYS A 107 20.49 -0.23 6.04
CA LYS A 107 21.65 -1.14 5.88
C LYS A 107 22.12 -1.31 4.43
N GLY A 108 21.48 -0.65 3.46
CA GLY A 108 21.82 -0.77 2.05
C GLY A 108 21.55 -2.16 1.45
N ILE A 109 20.61 -2.94 2.03
CA ILE A 109 20.29 -4.31 1.56
C ILE A 109 19.52 -4.27 0.23
N TYR A 110 18.78 -3.20 -0.04
CA TYR A 110 18.01 -3.03 -1.26
C TYR A 110 18.79 -2.22 -2.28
N PRO A 111 19.22 -2.81 -3.41
CA PRO A 111 19.84 -2.03 -4.49
C PRO A 111 18.81 -1.10 -5.13
N GLN A 112 19.30 -0.04 -5.78
CA GLN A 112 18.47 0.81 -6.62
C GLN A 112 17.88 0.02 -7.78
N PHE A 113 16.61 0.24 -8.07
CA PHE A 113 15.94 -0.45 -9.17
C PHE A 113 16.57 -0.08 -10.51
N ASN A 114 16.90 -1.09 -11.29
CA ASN A 114 17.29 -1.00 -12.68
C ASN A 114 16.41 -1.96 -13.48
N LEU A 115 15.82 -1.50 -14.56
CA LEU A 115 14.86 -2.29 -15.35
C LEU A 115 15.51 -3.54 -15.96
N ALA A 116 16.74 -3.40 -16.48
CA ALA A 116 17.45 -4.51 -17.12
C ALA A 116 17.77 -5.64 -16.13
N ASP A 117 18.18 -5.27 -14.91
CA ASP A 117 18.61 -6.21 -13.88
C ASP A 117 17.47 -6.76 -13.04
N HIS A 118 16.42 -5.95 -12.80
CA HIS A 118 15.39 -6.24 -11.81
C HIS A 118 13.98 -6.40 -12.37
N GLY A 119 13.73 -6.02 -13.64
CA GLY A 119 12.40 -6.08 -14.26
C GLY A 119 11.79 -7.49 -14.24
N HIS A 120 12.63 -8.52 -14.44
CA HIS A 120 12.21 -9.92 -14.40
C HIS A 120 11.63 -10.37 -13.04
N LEU A 121 11.96 -9.67 -11.94
CA LEU A 121 11.44 -9.99 -10.60
C LEU A 121 9.98 -9.62 -10.41
N PHE A 122 9.44 -8.77 -11.30
CA PHE A 122 8.04 -8.34 -11.31
C PHE A 122 7.21 -9.13 -12.33
N ALA A 123 7.86 -9.66 -13.37
CA ALA A 123 7.19 -10.36 -14.47
C ALA A 123 6.36 -11.55 -13.96
N GLY A 124 5.10 -11.64 -14.41
CA GLY A 124 4.16 -12.69 -14.00
C GLY A 124 3.63 -12.56 -12.56
N ARG A 125 4.01 -11.52 -11.82
CA ARG A 125 3.58 -11.30 -10.44
C ARG A 125 2.50 -10.22 -10.34
N LYS A 126 1.78 -10.24 -9.23
CA LYS A 126 0.83 -9.20 -8.84
C LYS A 126 1.46 -8.31 -7.78
N VAL A 127 1.09 -7.03 -7.73
CA VAL A 127 1.67 -6.06 -6.80
C VAL A 127 0.59 -5.37 -5.98
N ARG A 128 0.86 -5.16 -4.69
CA ARG A 128 0.10 -4.26 -3.81
C ARG A 128 0.83 -2.93 -3.71
N LEU A 129 0.17 -1.88 -4.15
CA LEU A 129 0.65 -0.51 -4.02
C LEU A 129 0.33 0.00 -2.62
N GLY A 130 1.36 0.49 -1.92
CA GLY A 130 1.19 1.07 -0.59
C GLY A 130 0.77 0.06 0.50
N ALA A 131 1.55 -1.01 0.71
CA ALA A 131 1.36 -1.87 1.89
C ALA A 131 1.52 -1.08 3.20
N TYR A 132 2.30 0.00 3.16
CA TYR A 132 2.36 1.08 4.14
C TYR A 132 2.70 2.39 3.42
N GLY A 133 2.05 3.50 3.81
CA GLY A 133 2.07 4.77 3.11
C GLY A 133 1.10 4.79 1.91
N ASP A 134 0.69 5.99 1.53
CA ASP A 134 -0.22 6.19 0.40
C ASP A 134 0.59 6.25 -0.91
N PRO A 135 0.22 5.51 -1.96
CA PRO A 135 0.91 5.56 -3.25
C PRO A 135 1.10 6.97 -3.81
N ALA A 136 0.14 7.86 -3.59
CA ALA A 136 0.19 9.24 -4.05
C ALA A 136 1.25 10.12 -3.34
N ALA A 137 1.93 9.60 -2.32
CA ALA A 137 3.10 10.27 -1.76
C ALA A 137 4.33 10.15 -2.65
N SER A 138 4.36 9.23 -3.61
CA SER A 138 5.44 9.09 -4.59
C SER A 138 5.06 9.69 -5.95
N PRO A 139 6.02 10.01 -6.82
CA PRO A 139 5.70 10.40 -8.20
C PRO A 139 4.92 9.30 -8.93
N PHE A 140 3.87 9.66 -9.65
CA PHE A 140 2.99 8.71 -10.36
C PHE A 140 3.77 7.72 -11.24
N LYS A 141 4.81 8.19 -11.93
CA LYS A 141 5.66 7.37 -12.82
C LYS A 141 6.25 6.14 -12.11
N VAL A 142 6.52 6.23 -10.82
CA VAL A 142 7.11 5.11 -10.03
C VAL A 142 6.10 3.96 -9.93
N MET A 143 4.87 4.26 -9.54
CA MET A 143 3.82 3.25 -9.43
C MET A 143 3.35 2.75 -10.79
N GLU A 144 3.25 3.64 -11.78
CA GLU A 144 2.94 3.27 -13.17
C GLU A 144 3.96 2.28 -13.73
N GLN A 145 5.26 2.52 -13.52
CA GLN A 145 6.31 1.60 -13.98
C GLN A 145 6.16 0.22 -13.35
N VAL A 146 5.93 0.15 -12.04
CA VAL A 146 5.75 -1.12 -11.33
C VAL A 146 4.51 -1.87 -11.85
N THR A 147 3.40 -1.18 -12.04
CA THR A 147 2.16 -1.81 -12.53
C THR A 147 2.31 -2.33 -13.96
N LYS A 148 3.06 -1.64 -14.82
CA LYS A 148 3.37 -2.11 -16.19
C LYS A 148 4.24 -3.36 -16.24
N LEU A 149 5.05 -3.60 -15.21
CA LEU A 149 5.88 -4.80 -15.09
C LEU A 149 5.12 -6.01 -14.52
N CYS A 150 4.04 -5.77 -13.81
CA CYS A 150 3.23 -6.79 -13.15
C CYS A 150 2.00 -7.17 -13.99
N VAL A 151 1.44 -8.36 -13.75
CA VAL A 151 0.23 -8.81 -14.45
C VAL A 151 -1.05 -8.19 -13.91
N SER A 152 -1.05 -7.76 -12.66
CA SER A 152 -2.14 -6.98 -12.04
C SER A 152 -1.67 -6.33 -10.74
N HIS A 153 -2.50 -5.44 -10.20
CA HIS A 153 -2.19 -4.72 -8.98
C HIS A 153 -3.43 -4.49 -8.11
N THR A 154 -3.21 -4.10 -6.86
CA THR A 154 -4.19 -3.48 -5.98
C THR A 154 -3.58 -2.23 -5.36
N GLY A 155 -4.38 -1.20 -5.12
CA GLY A 155 -3.91 0.04 -4.51
C GLY A 155 -5.06 0.86 -3.94
N TYR A 156 -4.75 1.71 -2.96
CA TYR A 156 -5.73 2.57 -2.29
C TYR A 156 -5.12 3.93 -2.03
N THR A 157 -5.91 5.00 -2.16
CA THR A 157 -5.48 6.36 -1.82
C THR A 157 -6.56 7.13 -1.08
N HIS A 158 -6.15 7.89 -0.05
CA HIS A 158 -6.99 8.87 0.64
C HIS A 158 -6.73 10.31 0.16
N GLN A 159 -5.86 10.49 -0.86
CA GLN A 159 -5.34 11.81 -1.19
C GLN A 159 -6.16 12.60 -2.20
N VAL A 160 -7.32 12.12 -2.66
CA VAL A 160 -8.15 12.80 -3.68
C VAL A 160 -8.51 14.25 -3.31
N ALA A 161 -8.62 14.55 -2.01
CA ALA A 161 -8.88 15.91 -1.53
C ALA A 161 -7.58 16.70 -1.21
N HIS A 162 -6.41 16.12 -1.41
CA HIS A 162 -5.13 16.80 -1.19
C HIS A 162 -4.87 17.81 -2.31
N LYS A 163 -4.43 19.02 -1.95
CA LYS A 163 -4.05 20.04 -2.95
C LYS A 163 -2.84 19.54 -3.75
N GLY A 164 -2.98 19.50 -5.07
CA GLY A 164 -1.94 18.99 -5.98
C GLY A 164 -1.99 17.48 -6.18
N PHE A 165 -3.03 16.78 -5.70
CA PHE A 165 -3.21 15.36 -5.98
C PHE A 165 -3.17 15.06 -7.49
N ASP A 166 -2.31 14.14 -7.87
CA ASP A 166 -2.24 13.66 -9.25
C ASP A 166 -3.41 12.70 -9.53
N THR A 167 -4.41 13.18 -10.26
CA THR A 167 -5.64 12.42 -10.54
C THR A 167 -5.41 11.14 -11.33
N ARG A 168 -4.25 10.97 -11.99
CA ARG A 168 -3.88 9.72 -12.66
C ARG A 168 -3.84 8.53 -11.69
N TYR A 169 -3.57 8.78 -10.40
CA TYR A 169 -3.60 7.72 -9.38
C TYR A 169 -4.94 7.01 -9.28
N THR A 170 -6.05 7.64 -9.66
CA THR A 170 -7.38 6.99 -9.64
C THR A 170 -7.52 5.86 -10.66
N SER A 171 -6.59 5.75 -11.63
CA SER A 171 -6.51 4.62 -12.56
C SER A 171 -5.69 3.43 -12.02
N LEU A 172 -4.94 3.63 -10.94
CA LEU A 172 -4.11 2.61 -10.29
C LEU A 172 -4.60 2.25 -8.88
N CYS A 173 -5.39 3.12 -8.28
CA CYS A 173 -5.81 2.99 -6.88
C CYS A 173 -7.31 3.20 -6.74
N MET A 174 -7.92 2.40 -5.89
CA MET A 174 -9.24 2.69 -5.37
C MET A 174 -9.20 3.97 -4.54
N VAL A 175 -10.18 4.84 -4.70
CA VAL A 175 -10.35 6.00 -3.82
C VAL A 175 -10.97 5.54 -2.52
N SER A 176 -10.24 5.70 -1.43
CA SER A 176 -10.72 5.34 -0.10
C SER A 176 -11.85 6.29 0.32
N ALA A 177 -12.93 5.71 0.82
CA ALA A 177 -14.08 6.42 1.34
C ALA A 177 -14.43 5.89 2.73
N ASP A 178 -14.65 6.82 3.65
CA ASP A 178 -14.95 6.48 5.04
C ASP A 178 -16.44 6.61 5.33
N SER A 179 -17.24 6.72 4.25
CA SER A 179 -18.68 6.93 4.33
C SER A 179 -19.43 6.71 3.02
N PRO A 180 -20.73 6.32 3.09
CA PRO A 180 -21.59 6.29 1.92
C PRO A 180 -21.61 7.62 1.16
N LYS A 181 -21.69 8.74 1.88
CA LYS A 181 -21.71 10.08 1.29
C LYS A 181 -20.40 10.39 0.53
N GLN A 182 -19.25 10.02 1.09
CA GLN A 182 -17.96 10.19 0.40
C GLN A 182 -17.85 9.25 -0.80
N ALA A 183 -18.24 7.99 -0.67
CA ALA A 183 -18.25 7.04 -1.77
C ALA A 183 -19.07 7.57 -2.94
N ILE A 184 -20.33 7.95 -2.72
CA ILE A 184 -21.20 8.55 -3.74
C ILE A 184 -20.56 9.79 -4.39
N LYS A 185 -19.96 10.66 -3.58
CA LYS A 185 -19.27 11.86 -4.10
C LYS A 185 -18.16 11.49 -5.07
N TYR A 186 -17.32 10.51 -4.73
CA TYR A 186 -16.18 10.11 -5.57
C TYR A 186 -16.62 9.30 -6.78
N GLN A 187 -17.65 8.45 -6.65
CA GLN A 187 -18.25 7.70 -7.75
C GLN A 187 -18.85 8.62 -8.81
N LYS A 188 -19.49 9.73 -8.39
CA LYS A 188 -20.00 10.78 -9.31
C LYS A 188 -18.89 11.46 -10.12
N LEU A 189 -17.65 11.42 -9.65
CA LEU A 189 -16.46 11.88 -10.38
C LEU A 189 -15.87 10.78 -11.28
N GLY A 190 -16.50 9.60 -11.34
CA GLY A 190 -16.05 8.46 -12.14
C GLY A 190 -15.01 7.58 -11.46
N TYR A 191 -14.67 7.83 -10.20
CA TYR A 191 -13.65 7.05 -9.47
C TYR A 191 -14.23 5.77 -8.90
N LYS A 192 -13.42 4.71 -8.86
CA LYS A 192 -13.76 3.49 -8.15
C LYS A 192 -13.39 3.63 -6.68
N THR A 193 -14.33 3.30 -5.80
CA THR A 193 -14.20 3.53 -4.35
C THR A 193 -13.97 2.23 -3.58
N PHE A 194 -13.16 2.35 -2.52
CA PHE A 194 -13.04 1.35 -1.48
C PHE A 194 -13.56 1.97 -0.18
N ARG A 195 -14.77 1.56 0.21
CA ARG A 195 -15.45 2.10 1.39
C ARG A 195 -15.24 1.20 2.59
N VAL A 196 -14.87 1.80 3.71
CA VAL A 196 -14.94 1.13 5.02
C VAL A 196 -16.33 1.33 5.58
N ALA A 197 -17.02 0.23 5.87
CA ALA A 197 -18.38 0.20 6.37
C ALA A 197 -18.41 -0.24 7.86
N MET A 198 -19.39 0.21 8.61
CA MET A 198 -19.68 -0.35 9.93
C MET A 198 -20.43 -1.66 9.80
N ALA A 199 -20.34 -2.52 10.82
CA ALA A 199 -21.17 -3.72 10.89
C ALA A 199 -22.67 -3.33 10.84
N GLY A 200 -23.40 -3.91 9.88
CA GLY A 200 -24.81 -3.61 9.63
C GLY A 200 -25.08 -2.48 8.64
N ASP A 201 -24.06 -1.79 8.13
CA ASP A 201 -24.24 -0.85 7.03
C ASP A 201 -24.66 -1.59 5.75
N SER A 202 -25.65 -1.04 5.04
CA SER A 202 -26.02 -1.55 3.72
C SER A 202 -24.96 -1.24 2.67
N LEU A 203 -24.77 -2.14 1.71
CA LEU A 203 -24.05 -1.87 0.48
C LEU A 203 -24.86 -0.91 -0.40
N ALA A 204 -24.22 -0.04 -1.15
CA ALA A 204 -24.86 0.68 -2.22
C ALA A 204 -25.07 -0.26 -3.44
N ASP A 205 -25.99 0.10 -4.34
CA ASP A 205 -26.42 -0.77 -5.46
C ASP A 205 -25.28 -1.22 -6.38
N ASP A 206 -24.21 -0.44 -6.47
CA ASP A 206 -23.03 -0.72 -7.31
C ASP A 206 -21.79 -1.13 -6.52
N GLU A 207 -21.92 -1.32 -5.19
CA GLU A 207 -20.85 -1.84 -4.33
C GLU A 207 -20.89 -3.36 -4.23
N LEU A 208 -19.71 -3.98 -4.22
CA LEU A 208 -19.52 -5.36 -3.83
C LEU A 208 -18.84 -5.43 -2.47
N GLU A 209 -19.24 -6.41 -1.68
CA GLU A 209 -18.51 -6.74 -0.46
C GLU A 209 -17.11 -7.25 -0.79
N CYS A 210 -16.13 -6.95 0.06
CA CYS A 210 -14.77 -7.41 -0.12
C CYS A 210 -14.70 -8.94 -0.02
N LEU A 211 -14.39 -9.62 -1.11
CA LEU A 211 -14.34 -11.09 -1.16
C LEU A 211 -13.26 -11.71 -0.24
N ALA A 212 -12.27 -10.93 0.15
CA ALA A 212 -11.30 -11.39 1.15
C ALA A 212 -11.90 -11.47 2.55
N ASP A 213 -12.96 -10.72 2.81
CA ASP A 213 -13.68 -10.68 4.09
C ASP A 213 -14.86 -11.64 4.10
N SER A 214 -15.68 -11.65 3.03
CA SER A 214 -16.89 -12.49 2.93
C SER A 214 -16.59 -13.93 2.55
N GLU A 215 -15.61 -14.18 1.67
CA GLU A 215 -15.32 -15.50 1.08
C GLU A 215 -13.94 -16.05 1.46
N GLY A 216 -13.14 -15.31 2.21
CA GLY A 216 -11.76 -15.70 2.54
C GLY A 216 -10.80 -15.72 1.35
N LEU A 217 -11.17 -15.10 0.22
CA LEU A 217 -10.38 -15.08 -1.00
C LEU A 217 -9.18 -14.12 -0.83
N GLN A 218 -7.97 -14.56 -1.17
CA GLN A 218 -6.81 -13.67 -1.12
C GLN A 218 -6.84 -12.62 -2.23
N CYS A 219 -6.29 -11.41 -1.96
CA CYS A 219 -6.24 -10.33 -2.96
C CYS A 219 -5.47 -10.74 -4.22
N ILE A 220 -4.48 -11.65 -4.10
CA ILE A 220 -3.75 -12.18 -5.24
C ILE A 220 -4.67 -12.95 -6.19
N ASP A 221 -5.75 -13.56 -5.71
CA ASP A 221 -6.69 -14.31 -6.54
C ASP A 221 -7.87 -13.43 -6.98
N CYS A 222 -8.31 -12.50 -6.13
CA CYS A 222 -9.43 -11.60 -6.37
C CYS A 222 -9.15 -10.52 -7.44
N GLY A 223 -8.17 -9.64 -7.21
CA GLY A 223 -7.73 -8.60 -8.16
C GLY A 223 -8.76 -7.53 -8.51
N LEU A 224 -9.79 -7.27 -7.69
CA LEU A 224 -10.84 -6.27 -7.97
C LEU A 224 -10.44 -4.82 -7.62
N CYS A 225 -9.48 -4.64 -6.71
CA CYS A 225 -9.13 -3.34 -6.15
C CYS A 225 -8.00 -2.64 -6.93
N ASP A 226 -8.15 -2.50 -8.24
CA ASP A 226 -7.14 -1.92 -9.14
C ASP A 226 -7.44 -0.47 -9.58
N GLY A 227 -8.50 0.14 -9.05
CA GLY A 227 -8.94 1.49 -9.42
C GLY A 227 -9.85 1.55 -10.65
N SER A 228 -10.09 0.44 -11.36
CA SER A 228 -10.83 0.45 -12.63
C SER A 228 -12.10 -0.39 -12.66
N LYS A 229 -12.19 -1.47 -11.86
CA LYS A 229 -13.21 -2.50 -12.05
C LYS A 229 -14.51 -2.23 -11.31
N ARG A 230 -14.50 -2.27 -9.98
CA ARG A 230 -15.70 -2.26 -9.14
C ARG A 230 -15.56 -1.30 -7.96
N ASN A 231 -16.67 -0.84 -7.42
CA ASN A 231 -16.73 -0.23 -6.10
C ASN A 231 -16.79 -1.34 -5.06
N ILE A 232 -15.98 -1.23 -4.02
CA ILE A 232 -15.84 -2.27 -2.99
C ILE A 232 -16.16 -1.66 -1.62
N ALA A 233 -16.90 -2.38 -0.81
CA ALA A 233 -17.06 -2.07 0.61
C ALA A 233 -16.48 -3.20 1.46
N ILE A 234 -15.87 -2.85 2.58
CA ILE A 234 -15.35 -3.79 3.56
C ILE A 234 -15.85 -3.42 4.94
N THR A 235 -16.36 -4.39 5.67
CA THR A 235 -16.71 -4.17 7.08
C THR A 235 -15.45 -3.92 7.90
N VAL A 236 -15.48 -2.88 8.73
CA VAL A 236 -14.36 -2.56 9.62
C VAL A 236 -14.00 -3.77 10.49
N HIS A 237 -12.73 -4.15 10.47
CA HIS A 237 -12.23 -5.32 11.20
C HIS A 237 -10.82 -5.09 11.74
N GLY A 238 -10.30 -6.07 12.47
CA GLY A 238 -8.96 -6.04 13.07
C GLY A 238 -8.93 -5.36 14.45
N SER A 239 -7.76 -5.39 15.07
CA SER A 239 -7.56 -4.97 16.46
C SER A 239 -7.86 -3.50 16.76
N LYS A 240 -7.94 -2.66 15.73
CA LYS A 240 -8.24 -1.22 15.86
C LYS A 240 -9.62 -0.85 15.29
N ALA A 241 -10.49 -1.81 15.01
CA ALA A 241 -11.84 -1.57 14.48
C ALA A 241 -12.65 -0.62 15.37
N SER A 242 -12.54 -0.73 16.69
CA SER A 242 -13.21 0.16 17.65
C SER A 242 -12.80 1.64 17.54
N LYS A 243 -11.66 1.93 16.90
CA LYS A 243 -11.21 3.31 16.64
C LYS A 243 -11.78 3.88 15.35
N PHE A 244 -12.37 3.06 14.51
CA PHE A 244 -13.05 3.53 13.32
C PHE A 244 -14.32 4.26 13.77
N LYS A 245 -14.31 5.57 13.58
CA LYS A 245 -15.51 6.39 13.72
C LYS A 245 -15.96 6.67 12.29
N SER A 246 -17.12 6.12 11.93
CA SER A 246 -17.80 6.60 10.75
C SER A 246 -17.98 8.12 10.94
N SER A 247 -17.29 8.92 10.16
CA SER A 247 -17.42 10.39 10.19
C SER A 247 -18.78 10.87 9.66
N LEU A 248 -19.83 10.08 9.83
CA LEU A 248 -21.01 10.05 8.99
C LEU A 248 -22.35 9.91 9.62
N ILE A 249 -22.46 10.24 10.83
CA ILE A 249 -23.78 10.63 11.28
C ILE A 249 -23.73 12.13 11.52
N PRO A 250 -24.12 12.98 10.55
CA PRO A 250 -24.83 14.15 10.96
C PRO A 250 -26.07 13.56 11.65
N THR A 251 -26.12 13.63 12.96
CA THR A 251 -27.35 13.51 13.70
C THR A 251 -28.33 14.47 13.01
N LEU A 252 -29.24 13.90 12.22
CA LEU A 252 -30.46 14.59 11.88
C LEU A 252 -31.14 14.79 13.24
N GLN A 253 -30.88 15.93 13.86
CA GLN A 253 -31.79 16.49 14.85
C GLN A 253 -33.07 16.73 14.06
N VAL A 254 -33.98 15.78 14.18
CA VAL A 254 -35.38 15.98 13.80
C VAL A 254 -35.89 17.02 14.81
N ALA A 255 -36.09 18.24 14.31
CA ALA A 255 -36.83 19.26 15.01
C ALA A 255 -38.32 18.93 14.93
#